data_f92b811661fc43ef3a1551640ed27d41
#
_entry.id   f92b811661fc43ef3a1551640ed27d41
#
_cell.length_a   1.000
_cell.length_b   1.000
_cell.length_c   1.000
_cell.angle_alpha   90.00
_cell.angle_beta   90.00
_cell.angle_gamma   90.00
#
_symmetry.space_group_name_H-M   'P 1'
#
loop_
_entity.id
_entity.type
_entity.pdbx_description
1 polymer ?
#
loop_
_entity_poly.entity_id
_entity_poly.type
_entity_poly.pdbx_seq_one_letter_code
_entity_poly.pdbx_strand_id
1 'polypeptide(L)'
;MTWCFRLLRGSAFLFLLFILNASTLGISASMAQQQNNPAFVIVERTATTGDESIQQDYAKLARDILPKYGARYLARSQRNTLLEGDGAVPCCMAILEFPSMDAVRRWFDSAENQSAAKVRQSGAKFRIIAIEGLPEQKP
;
A
#
# COMPACT_ATOMS: atom_id res chain seq x y z
N MET A 1 70.12 50.89 -31.29
CA MET A 1 70.79 50.00 -32.25
C MET A 1 69.82 48.87 -32.54
N THR A 2 69.14 49.09 -33.59
CA THR A 2 69.19 48.40 -34.89
C THR A 2 68.48 47.06 -34.91
N TRP A 3 67.34 47.09 -35.61
CA TRP A 3 67.00 46.28 -36.73
C TRP A 3 66.59 44.81 -36.37
N CYS A 4 65.62 44.16 -36.98
CA CYS A 4 65.00 44.20 -38.30
C CYS A 4 63.71 43.43 -38.33
N PHE A 5 62.78 43.94 -39.10
CA PHE A 5 61.64 43.27 -39.77
C PHE A 5 61.88 41.82 -40.22
N ARG A 6 60.86 40.98 -40.17
CA ARG A 6 60.32 40.34 -41.38
C ARG A 6 58.96 39.70 -41.17
N LEU A 7 58.07 40.15 -42.02
CA LEU A 7 56.85 39.52 -42.42
C LEU A 7 57.07 38.07 -42.94
N LEU A 8 56.13 37.16 -42.84
CA LEU A 8 55.46 36.49 -43.95
C LEU A 8 54.49 35.41 -43.49
N ARG A 9 53.26 35.55 -44.02
CA ARG A 9 52.41 34.52 -44.63
C ARG A 9 51.97 33.34 -43.72
N GLY A 10 50.74 33.30 -43.27
CA GLY A 10 49.66 32.81 -44.13
C GLY A 10 49.53 31.29 -43.99
N SER A 11 48.63 30.85 -43.14
CA SER A 11 48.00 29.57 -43.40
C SER A 11 46.64 29.56 -42.72
N ALA A 12 45.65 29.42 -43.55
CA ALA A 12 44.28 29.24 -43.19
C ALA A 12 44.08 27.93 -42.39
N PHE A 13 43.84 28.02 -41.13
CA PHE A 13 43.37 26.84 -40.40
C PHE A 13 41.86 26.81 -40.44
N LEU A 14 41.39 25.88 -41.23
CA LEU A 14 40.00 25.42 -41.24
C LEU A 14 39.58 25.00 -39.83
N PHE A 15 38.78 25.81 -39.15
CA PHE A 15 38.08 25.36 -37.96
C PHE A 15 36.95 24.42 -38.39
N LEU A 16 37.26 23.12 -38.31
CA LEU A 16 36.28 22.08 -38.41
C LEU A 16 35.41 22.16 -37.17
N LEU A 17 34.21 22.74 -37.28
CA LEU A 17 33.17 22.69 -36.25
C LEU A 17 32.71 21.24 -36.13
N PHE A 18 33.25 20.52 -35.15
CA PHE A 18 32.65 19.30 -34.66
C PHE A 18 31.38 19.64 -33.91
N ILE A 19 30.25 19.62 -34.59
CA ILE A 19 28.96 19.63 -33.91
C ILE A 19 28.80 18.26 -33.25
N LEU A 20 29.09 18.19 -31.95
CA LEU A 20 28.76 17.07 -31.12
C LEU A 20 27.21 17.06 -30.95
N ASN A 21 26.54 16.27 -31.76
CA ASN A 21 25.14 15.92 -31.53
C ASN A 21 25.09 15.06 -30.27
N ALA A 22 24.94 15.71 -29.11
CA ALA A 22 24.54 15.03 -27.90
C ALA A 22 23.07 14.61 -28.06
N SER A 23 22.87 13.42 -28.60
CA SER A 23 21.59 12.73 -28.53
C SER A 23 21.31 12.44 -27.07
N THR A 24 20.62 13.35 -26.40
CA THR A 24 20.02 13.07 -25.10
C THR A 24 18.95 12.00 -25.32
N LEU A 25 19.35 10.75 -25.11
CA LEU A 25 18.42 9.66 -24.86
C LEU A 25 17.62 10.05 -23.62
N GLY A 26 16.46 10.67 -23.84
CA GLY A 26 15.48 10.87 -22.80
C GLY A 26 15.06 9.52 -22.26
N ILE A 27 15.66 9.11 -21.15
CA ILE A 27 15.14 8.02 -20.33
C ILE A 27 13.85 8.55 -19.74
N SER A 28 12.75 8.37 -20.47
CA SER A 28 11.42 8.49 -19.90
C SER A 28 11.32 7.38 -18.87
N ALA A 29 11.68 7.68 -17.62
CA ALA A 29 11.29 6.86 -16.49
C ALA A 29 9.76 6.89 -16.47
N SER A 30 9.15 5.88 -17.09
CA SER A 30 7.76 5.57 -16.90
C SER A 30 7.62 5.29 -15.40
N MET A 31 7.27 6.32 -14.63
CA MET A 31 6.74 6.14 -13.30
C MET A 31 5.47 5.33 -13.52
N ALA A 32 5.60 4.00 -13.43
CA ALA A 32 4.44 3.14 -13.30
C ALA A 32 3.68 3.71 -12.11
N GLN A 33 2.60 4.41 -12.40
CA GLN A 33 1.66 4.88 -11.41
C GLN A 33 1.21 3.63 -10.70
N GLN A 34 1.74 3.43 -9.50
CA GLN A 34 1.35 2.33 -8.63
C GLN A 34 -0.12 2.59 -8.34
N GLN A 35 -0.97 1.92 -9.10
CA GLN A 35 -2.41 2.02 -8.97
C GLN A 35 -2.71 1.46 -7.58
N ASN A 36 -2.92 2.35 -6.62
CA ASN A 36 -3.28 1.98 -5.26
C ASN A 36 -4.73 1.48 -5.27
N ASN A 37 -4.90 0.23 -5.69
CA ASN A 37 -6.19 -0.42 -5.57
C ASN A 37 -6.58 -0.50 -4.08
N PRO A 38 -7.84 -0.30 -3.75
CA PRO A 38 -8.31 -0.53 -2.39
C PRO A 38 -8.02 -1.97 -1.99
N ALA A 39 -7.90 -2.22 -0.72
CA ALA A 39 -7.78 -3.58 -0.20
C ALA A 39 -8.86 -3.83 0.84
N PHE A 40 -9.33 -5.06 0.89
CA PHE A 40 -10.38 -5.47 1.81
C PHE A 40 -9.83 -6.52 2.77
N VAL A 41 -10.23 -6.41 4.04
CA VAL A 41 -9.90 -7.41 5.05
C VAL A 41 -11.18 -8.03 5.55
N ILE A 42 -11.30 -9.34 5.35
CA ILE A 42 -12.40 -10.15 5.86
C ILE A 42 -11.96 -10.71 7.20
N VAL A 43 -12.73 -10.42 8.24
CA VAL A 43 -12.49 -10.89 9.60
C VAL A 43 -13.63 -11.83 9.98
N GLU A 44 -13.30 -13.05 10.37
CA GLU A 44 -14.23 -14.07 10.82
C GLU A 44 -13.86 -14.53 12.23
N ARG A 45 -14.79 -14.51 13.16
CA ARG A 45 -14.63 -15.16 14.45
C ARG A 45 -15.04 -16.61 14.34
N THR A 46 -14.08 -17.51 14.31
CA THR A 46 -14.30 -18.94 14.08
C THR A 46 -14.65 -19.72 15.35
N ALA A 47 -14.25 -19.21 16.52
CA ALA A 47 -14.66 -19.77 17.81
C ALA A 47 -14.59 -18.69 18.89
N THR A 48 -15.49 -18.78 19.88
CA THR A 48 -15.44 -18.01 21.12
C THR A 48 -14.88 -18.90 22.22
N THR A 49 -13.83 -18.44 22.93
CA THR A 49 -13.11 -19.20 23.95
C THR A 49 -13.09 -18.51 25.32
N GLY A 50 -13.55 -17.26 25.37
CA GLY A 50 -13.61 -16.46 26.60
C GLY A 50 -14.90 -15.64 26.65
N ASP A 51 -14.92 -14.70 27.60
CA ASP A 51 -16.05 -13.80 27.81
C ASP A 51 -16.20 -12.79 26.65
N GLU A 52 -17.42 -12.43 26.32
CA GLU A 52 -17.71 -11.48 25.23
C GLU A 52 -17.21 -10.07 25.55
N SER A 53 -17.04 -9.71 26.82
CA SER A 53 -16.44 -8.44 27.23
C SER A 53 -15.05 -8.21 26.65
N ILE A 54 -14.26 -9.27 26.49
CA ILE A 54 -12.94 -9.25 25.84
C ILE A 54 -13.06 -8.71 24.41
N GLN A 55 -14.09 -9.15 23.68
CA GLN A 55 -14.30 -8.71 22.31
C GLN A 55 -14.84 -7.28 22.24
N GLN A 56 -15.56 -6.82 23.26
CA GLN A 56 -15.99 -5.44 23.39
C GLN A 56 -14.78 -4.52 23.66
N ASP A 57 -13.85 -4.92 24.51
CA ASP A 57 -12.62 -4.17 24.77
C ASP A 57 -11.72 -4.12 23.53
N TYR A 58 -11.54 -5.24 22.83
CA TYR A 58 -10.86 -5.22 21.54
C TYR A 58 -11.54 -4.26 20.54
N ALA A 59 -12.88 -4.23 20.49
CA ALA A 59 -13.59 -3.37 19.56
C ALA A 59 -13.35 -1.87 19.82
N LYS A 60 -13.13 -1.47 21.09
CA LYS A 60 -12.73 -0.11 21.44
C LYS A 60 -11.34 0.21 20.90
N LEU A 61 -10.37 -0.67 21.13
CA LEU A 61 -9.00 -0.53 20.60
C LEU A 61 -8.98 -0.46 19.08
N ALA A 62 -9.70 -1.36 18.40
CA ALA A 62 -9.76 -1.38 16.95
C ALA A 62 -10.35 -0.08 16.37
N ARG A 63 -11.35 0.51 17.03
CA ARG A 63 -11.96 1.78 16.61
C ARG A 63 -10.94 2.92 16.58
N ASP A 64 -10.01 2.94 17.53
CA ASP A 64 -9.02 3.99 17.64
C ASP A 64 -7.80 3.76 16.72
N ILE A 65 -7.52 2.49 16.39
CA ILE A 65 -6.37 2.09 15.57
C ILE A 65 -6.69 2.20 14.07
N LEU A 66 -7.80 1.65 13.61
CA LEU A 66 -8.13 1.51 12.19
C LEU A 66 -8.05 2.83 11.39
N PRO A 67 -8.60 3.97 11.87
CA PRO A 67 -8.55 5.22 11.12
C PRO A 67 -7.13 5.74 10.83
N LYS A 68 -6.15 5.41 11.68
CA LYS A 68 -4.75 5.82 11.50
C LYS A 68 -4.12 5.23 10.23
N TYR A 69 -4.70 4.14 9.73
CA TYR A 69 -4.26 3.43 8.51
C TYR A 69 -5.22 3.67 7.34
N GLY A 70 -6.15 4.62 7.48
CA GLY A 70 -7.16 4.93 6.48
C GLY A 70 -8.23 3.84 6.35
N ALA A 71 -8.34 2.98 7.34
CA ALA A 71 -9.31 1.87 7.31
C ALA A 71 -10.69 2.30 7.79
N ARG A 72 -11.72 1.68 7.19
CA ARG A 72 -13.11 1.82 7.60
C ARG A 72 -13.85 0.50 7.55
N TYR A 73 -14.89 0.36 8.36
CA TYR A 73 -15.81 -0.75 8.27
C TYR A 73 -16.73 -0.57 7.06
N LEU A 74 -16.82 -1.58 6.21
CA LEU A 74 -17.88 -1.71 5.20
C LEU A 74 -19.07 -2.50 5.71
N ALA A 75 -18.80 -3.55 6.48
CA ALA A 75 -19.83 -4.37 7.11
C ALA A 75 -19.33 -4.89 8.45
N ARG A 76 -20.27 -5.11 9.37
CA ARG A 76 -20.06 -5.83 10.62
C ARG A 76 -21.38 -6.49 11.01
N SER A 77 -21.34 -7.80 11.19
CA SER A 77 -22.57 -8.57 11.42
C SER A 77 -22.35 -9.69 12.43
N GLN A 78 -23.38 -9.93 13.22
CA GLN A 78 -23.58 -11.15 14.02
C GLN A 78 -24.66 -12.04 13.44
N ARG A 79 -25.28 -11.62 12.33
CA ARG A 79 -26.32 -12.35 11.60
C ARG A 79 -25.81 -12.65 10.21
N ASN A 80 -25.16 -13.81 10.08
CA ASN A 80 -24.58 -14.27 8.84
C ASN A 80 -25.36 -15.47 8.33
N THR A 81 -25.45 -15.63 7.02
CA THR A 81 -26.17 -16.75 6.38
C THR A 81 -25.22 -17.46 5.45
N LEU A 82 -25.13 -18.78 5.58
CA LEU A 82 -24.43 -19.62 4.60
C LEU A 82 -25.38 -19.79 3.40
N LEU A 83 -24.92 -19.39 2.23
CA LEU A 83 -25.70 -19.57 0.99
C LEU A 83 -25.33 -20.85 0.27
N GLU A 84 -24.06 -21.27 0.37
CA GLU A 84 -23.56 -22.48 -0.27
C GLU A 84 -22.28 -22.95 0.45
N GLY A 85 -21.99 -24.25 0.41
CA GLY A 85 -20.80 -24.88 0.98
C GLY A 85 -21.08 -25.57 2.32
N ASP A 86 -20.02 -26.12 2.91
CA ASP A 86 -20.04 -26.86 4.17
C ASP A 86 -19.45 -26.05 5.32
N GLY A 87 -19.81 -26.43 6.54
CA GLY A 87 -19.26 -25.90 7.77
C GLY A 87 -20.19 -24.95 8.53
N ALA A 88 -19.75 -24.57 9.71
CA ALA A 88 -20.49 -23.64 10.56
C ALA A 88 -20.33 -22.20 10.06
N VAL A 89 -21.43 -21.46 10.06
CA VAL A 89 -21.40 -20.02 9.80
C VAL A 89 -20.66 -19.31 10.95
N PRO A 90 -19.63 -18.49 10.68
CA PRO A 90 -19.00 -17.71 11.74
C PRO A 90 -20.02 -16.82 12.45
N CYS A 91 -20.00 -16.80 13.79
CA CYS A 91 -20.95 -16.01 14.57
C CYS A 91 -20.87 -14.51 14.24
N CYS A 92 -19.67 -14.05 13.93
CA CYS A 92 -19.37 -12.64 13.83
C CYS A 92 -18.38 -12.43 12.69
N MET A 93 -18.75 -11.53 11.78
CA MET A 93 -17.93 -11.17 10.63
C MET A 93 -17.79 -9.67 10.52
N ALA A 94 -16.67 -9.22 9.96
CA ALA A 94 -16.49 -7.84 9.54
C ALA A 94 -15.76 -7.78 8.19
N ILE A 95 -16.06 -6.75 7.42
CA ILE A 95 -15.33 -6.38 6.22
C ILE A 95 -14.79 -4.98 6.43
N LEU A 96 -13.49 -4.85 6.30
CA LEU A 96 -12.77 -3.58 6.38
C LEU A 96 -12.29 -3.21 4.98
N GLU A 97 -12.27 -1.93 4.68
CA GLU A 97 -11.62 -1.36 3.51
C GLU A 97 -10.41 -0.56 3.94
N PHE A 98 -9.33 -0.70 3.20
CA PHE A 98 -8.09 0.06 3.31
C PHE A 98 -7.76 0.72 1.98
N PRO A 99 -7.00 1.84 1.98
CA PRO A 99 -6.62 2.52 0.74
C PRO A 99 -5.68 1.69 -0.15
N SER A 100 -5.01 0.68 0.39
CA SER A 100 -4.13 -0.23 -0.36
C SER A 100 -3.76 -1.46 0.45
N MET A 101 -3.21 -2.48 -0.22
CA MET A 101 -2.63 -3.65 0.45
C MET A 101 -1.44 -3.28 1.35
N ASP A 102 -0.67 -2.25 1.00
CA ASP A 102 0.42 -1.77 1.86
C ASP A 102 -0.10 -1.13 3.16
N ALA A 103 -1.24 -0.44 3.10
CA ALA A 103 -1.90 0.05 4.32
C ALA A 103 -2.36 -1.10 5.22
N VAL A 104 -2.88 -2.18 4.64
CA VAL A 104 -3.23 -3.40 5.38
C VAL A 104 -2.01 -3.99 6.09
N ARG A 105 -0.89 -4.13 5.40
CA ARG A 105 0.35 -4.66 5.99
C ARG A 105 0.85 -3.78 7.13
N ARG A 106 0.94 -2.46 6.90
CA ARG A 106 1.35 -1.52 7.96
C ARG A 106 0.45 -1.58 9.18
N TRP A 107 -0.86 -1.67 8.98
CA TRP A 107 -1.80 -1.86 10.09
C TRP A 107 -1.56 -3.18 10.79
N PHE A 108 -1.53 -4.29 10.04
CA PHE A 108 -1.45 -5.64 10.62
C PHE A 108 -0.18 -5.82 11.44
N ASP A 109 0.96 -5.33 10.96
CA ASP A 109 2.28 -5.47 11.58
C ASP A 109 2.56 -4.40 12.65
N SER A 110 1.70 -3.39 12.81
CA SER A 110 1.91 -2.33 13.79
C SER A 110 1.91 -2.85 15.22
N ALA A 111 2.76 -2.26 16.06
CA ALA A 111 2.84 -2.64 17.47
C ALA A 111 1.50 -2.46 18.20
N GLU A 112 0.73 -1.42 17.86
CA GLU A 112 -0.58 -1.15 18.45
C GLU A 112 -1.61 -2.21 18.05
N ASN A 113 -1.65 -2.63 16.77
CA ASN A 113 -2.54 -3.71 16.35
C ASN A 113 -2.11 -5.05 16.94
N GLN A 114 -0.82 -5.35 17.00
CA GLN A 114 -0.31 -6.58 17.61
C GLN A 114 -0.67 -6.65 19.10
N SER A 115 -0.62 -5.54 19.82
CA SER A 115 -1.07 -5.47 21.21
C SER A 115 -2.58 -5.68 21.33
N ALA A 116 -3.39 -5.05 20.48
CA ALA A 116 -4.84 -5.26 20.44
C ALA A 116 -5.19 -6.69 20.03
N ALA A 117 -4.41 -7.30 19.13
CA ALA A 117 -4.61 -8.68 18.70
C ALA A 117 -4.47 -9.68 19.85
N LYS A 118 -3.58 -9.45 20.80
CA LYS A 118 -3.45 -10.28 22.03
C LYS A 118 -4.75 -10.27 22.84
N VAL A 119 -5.38 -9.10 22.97
CA VAL A 119 -6.68 -8.98 23.65
C VAL A 119 -7.73 -9.78 22.88
N ARG A 120 -7.86 -9.59 21.56
CA ARG A 120 -8.81 -10.33 20.72
C ARG A 120 -8.63 -11.84 20.83
N GLN A 121 -7.38 -12.31 20.75
CA GLN A 121 -7.02 -13.74 20.73
C GLN A 121 -7.19 -14.41 22.09
N SER A 122 -7.17 -13.67 23.19
CA SER A 122 -7.39 -14.26 24.52
C SER A 122 -8.83 -14.74 24.75
N GLY A 123 -9.80 -14.22 23.96
CA GLY A 123 -11.22 -14.58 24.11
C GLY A 123 -11.86 -15.24 22.89
N ALA A 124 -11.12 -15.37 21.76
CA ALA A 124 -11.69 -15.99 20.55
C ALA A 124 -10.61 -16.38 19.53
N LYS A 125 -10.99 -17.26 18.60
CA LYS A 125 -10.19 -17.59 17.41
C LYS A 125 -10.73 -16.85 16.21
N PHE A 126 -9.80 -16.42 15.34
CA PHE A 126 -10.14 -15.65 14.15
C PHE A 126 -9.44 -16.18 12.92
N ARG A 127 -10.12 -16.03 11.79
CA ARG A 127 -9.52 -16.08 10.45
C ARG A 127 -9.60 -14.68 9.86
N ILE A 128 -8.47 -14.18 9.39
CA ILE A 128 -8.35 -12.83 8.81
C ILE A 128 -7.70 -12.97 7.45
N ILE A 129 -8.39 -12.52 6.42
CA ILE A 129 -7.96 -12.63 5.02
C ILE A 129 -7.95 -11.24 4.42
N ALA A 130 -6.84 -10.86 3.81
CA ALA A 130 -6.74 -9.65 3.02
C ALA A 130 -6.85 -10.00 1.53
N ILE A 131 -7.64 -9.22 0.80
CA ILE A 131 -7.79 -9.32 -0.66
C ILE A 131 -7.54 -7.97 -1.30
N GLU A 132 -6.89 -7.96 -2.44
CA GLU A 132 -6.72 -6.75 -3.24
C GLU A 132 -8.02 -6.45 -3.98
N GLY A 133 -8.45 -5.20 -3.92
CA GLY A 133 -9.62 -4.73 -4.65
C GLY A 133 -9.33 -4.51 -6.13
N LEU A 134 -10.38 -4.39 -6.90
CA LEU A 134 -10.27 -4.04 -8.31
C LEU A 134 -9.87 -2.56 -8.46
N PRO A 135 -9.18 -2.21 -9.55
CA PRO A 135 -8.97 -0.82 -9.91
C PRO A 135 -10.30 -0.07 -9.99
N GLU A 136 -10.30 1.18 -9.55
CA GLU A 136 -11.48 2.04 -9.71
C GLU A 136 -11.84 2.14 -11.20
N GLN A 137 -12.99 1.61 -11.57
CA GLN A 137 -13.48 1.74 -12.93
C GLN A 137 -13.97 3.18 -13.11
N LYS A 138 -13.24 3.95 -13.90
CA LYS A 138 -13.75 5.25 -14.34
C LYS A 138 -14.98 5.02 -15.21
N PRO A 139 -16.07 5.75 -14.97
CA PRO A 139 -17.27 5.69 -15.80
C PRO A 139 -17.01 6.13 -17.24
#